data_b780d17c717f6f3fd5fd4f5ffcbc5771
#
_entry.id   b780d17c717f6f3fd5fd4f5ffcbc5771
#
_cell.length_a   1.000
_cell.length_b   1.000
_cell.length_c   1.000
_cell.angle_alpha   90.00
_cell.angle_beta   90.00
_cell.angle_gamma   90.00
#
_symmetry.space_group_name_H-M   'P 1'
#
loop_
_entity.id
_entity.type
_entity.pdbx_description
1 polymer ?
#
loop_
_entity_poly.entity_id
_entity_poly.type
_entity_poly.pdbx_seq_one_letter_code
_entity_poly.pdbx_strand_id
1 'polypeptide(L)'
;MIRHPAAEQIVETLARAGHVAVYAGGCVRDALLQRPYPDVDIATSATPDQVQALFPQASDPQGKAFGVIRIRLQEHVFEIATFRLDGPYLDGRRPSSITFTTAEEDAKRRDFTINGMFFDPLRNEAIGDPLARFTEDRLRLFRAIRFAVQLGFDIEPATWNSLLQLAPQSNVISPERVRDELIKIFTSADPARGFDLLHESGLTAVWLPELLEMRGCAQSPEHHPEGDVWVHTRLLLTHLKHPSPVLAFSALLHDVGKPRTSKTEPNGRIRFFGHEGVGARMAEEILRRLRFSNDDIHAITACIANHMAFKDAPQMRVSTLKRLLARPTFSEELELHRIDCSSSHGQLDIHAFLTAKLSELSQEEIKPKPLLTGHDLQQLGAQPGPEMGRILHQLMDEQLEGKFTDRAAALARAREIMR
;
A
#
# COMPACT_ATOMS: atom_id res chain seq x y z
N MET A 1 29.45 7.57 5.88
CA MET A 1 30.25 6.33 5.93
C MET A 1 29.47 5.28 6.65
N ILE A 2 29.36 4.07 6.10
CA ILE A 2 28.60 2.96 6.70
C ILE A 2 29.42 2.41 7.87
N ARG A 3 28.87 2.43 9.07
CA ARG A 3 29.49 1.87 10.28
C ARG A 3 28.53 0.84 10.88
N HIS A 4 28.94 -0.43 10.89
CA HIS A 4 28.22 -1.52 11.53
C HIS A 4 29.22 -2.55 12.06
N PRO A 5 29.56 -2.51 13.36
CA PRO A 5 30.67 -3.31 13.92
C PRO A 5 30.58 -4.81 13.63
N ALA A 6 29.36 -5.40 13.69
CA ALA A 6 29.20 -6.82 13.38
C ALA A 6 29.37 -7.12 11.89
N ALA A 7 28.94 -6.24 10.98
CA ALA A 7 29.18 -6.39 9.55
C ALA A 7 30.67 -6.19 9.21
N GLU A 8 31.35 -5.23 9.84
CA GLU A 8 32.81 -5.02 9.70
C GLU A 8 33.57 -6.29 10.11
N GLN A 9 33.19 -6.93 11.22
CA GLN A 9 33.79 -8.19 11.67
C GLN A 9 33.63 -9.32 10.63
N ILE A 10 32.49 -9.40 9.94
CA ILE A 10 32.27 -10.38 8.87
C ILE A 10 33.20 -10.10 7.69
N VAL A 11 33.25 -8.84 7.24
CA VAL A 11 34.13 -8.43 6.12
C VAL A 11 35.60 -8.68 6.43
N GLU A 12 36.05 -8.34 7.63
CA GLU A 12 37.44 -8.62 8.06
C GLU A 12 37.73 -10.12 8.09
N THR A 13 36.81 -10.97 8.55
CA THR A 13 37.00 -12.40 8.60
C THR A 13 37.17 -12.98 7.20
N LEU A 14 36.31 -12.54 6.26
CA LEU A 14 36.44 -12.93 4.84
C LEU A 14 37.74 -12.43 4.22
N ALA A 15 38.12 -11.18 4.47
CA ALA A 15 39.35 -10.59 3.96
C ALA A 15 40.60 -11.30 4.49
N ARG A 16 40.64 -11.66 5.79
CA ARG A 16 41.76 -12.47 6.37
C ARG A 16 41.86 -13.85 5.75
N ALA A 17 40.76 -14.42 5.27
CA ALA A 17 40.73 -15.67 4.52
C ALA A 17 41.09 -15.52 3.02
N GLY A 18 41.47 -14.32 2.58
CA GLY A 18 41.87 -14.01 1.21
C GLY A 18 40.73 -13.72 0.24
N HIS A 19 39.53 -13.47 0.75
CA HIS A 19 38.35 -13.14 -0.07
C HIS A 19 38.09 -11.65 -0.10
N VAL A 20 37.66 -11.15 -1.26
CA VAL A 20 37.06 -9.80 -1.37
C VAL A 20 35.70 -9.82 -0.69
N ALA A 21 35.41 -8.86 0.17
CA ALA A 21 34.12 -8.69 0.78
C ALA A 21 33.78 -7.20 0.92
N VAL A 22 32.58 -6.82 0.49
CA VAL A 22 32.12 -5.42 0.40
C VAL A 22 30.68 -5.30 0.81
N TYR A 23 30.27 -4.14 1.30
CA TYR A 23 28.84 -3.83 1.47
C TYR A 23 28.21 -3.60 0.09
N ALA A 24 26.94 -3.97 -0.06
CA ALA A 24 26.30 -4.03 -1.36
C ALA A 24 24.87 -3.45 -1.37
N GLY A 25 24.51 -2.82 -2.46
CA GLY A 25 23.11 -2.50 -2.75
C GLY A 25 22.51 -1.36 -1.92
N GLY A 26 21.35 -1.62 -1.31
CA GLY A 26 20.53 -0.61 -0.66
C GLY A 26 21.21 0.14 0.47
N CYS A 27 21.98 -0.54 1.31
CA CYS A 27 22.66 0.11 2.44
C CYS A 27 23.73 1.12 1.96
N VAL A 28 24.41 0.85 0.85
CA VAL A 28 25.40 1.78 0.27
C VAL A 28 24.73 3.02 -0.27
N ARG A 29 23.65 2.86 -1.02
CA ARG A 29 22.81 3.94 -1.52
C ARG A 29 22.27 4.81 -0.37
N ASP A 30 21.65 4.18 0.63
CA ASP A 30 20.97 4.90 1.70
C ASP A 30 21.95 5.63 2.60
N ALA A 31 23.14 5.07 2.85
CA ALA A 31 24.22 5.74 3.56
C ALA A 31 24.75 6.98 2.79
N LEU A 32 24.92 6.89 1.47
CA LEU A 32 25.33 8.03 0.64
C LEU A 32 24.27 9.14 0.64
N LEU A 33 22.99 8.77 0.73
CA LEU A 33 21.86 9.70 0.85
C LEU A 33 21.61 10.18 2.29
N GLN A 34 22.45 9.79 3.25
CA GLN A 34 22.32 10.10 4.68
C GLN A 34 20.96 9.63 5.25
N ARG A 35 20.44 8.51 4.75
CA ARG A 35 19.20 7.85 5.19
C ARG A 35 19.52 6.69 6.13
N PRO A 36 18.58 6.32 7.02
CA PRO A 36 18.69 5.08 7.81
C PRO A 36 18.78 3.85 6.89
N TYR A 37 19.67 2.92 7.22
CA TYR A 37 19.80 1.62 6.56
C TYR A 37 19.67 0.51 7.60
N PRO A 38 18.49 -0.12 7.70
CA PRO A 38 18.22 -1.14 8.73
C PRO A 38 19.02 -2.44 8.50
N ASP A 39 19.32 -2.75 7.26
CA ASP A 39 20.01 -3.97 6.85
C ASP A 39 21.31 -3.65 6.12
N VAL A 40 22.35 -4.47 6.34
CA VAL A 40 23.63 -4.37 5.64
C VAL A 40 23.86 -5.67 4.88
N ASP A 41 23.70 -5.62 3.56
CA ASP A 41 24.03 -6.75 2.69
C ASP A 41 25.51 -6.78 2.41
N ILE A 42 26.10 -7.99 2.41
CA ILE A 42 27.52 -8.21 2.12
C ILE A 42 27.64 -9.04 0.84
N ALA A 43 28.47 -8.59 -0.09
CA ALA A 43 28.83 -9.35 -1.27
C ALA A 43 30.31 -9.75 -1.20
N THR A 44 30.64 -10.98 -1.67
CA THR A 44 31.99 -11.52 -1.51
C THR A 44 32.42 -12.40 -2.69
N SER A 45 33.72 -12.55 -2.87
CA SER A 45 34.31 -13.57 -3.77
C SER A 45 34.31 -14.99 -3.18
N ALA A 46 34.04 -15.14 -1.87
CA ALA A 46 33.94 -16.44 -1.23
C ALA A 46 32.70 -17.20 -1.73
N THR A 47 32.87 -18.48 -2.07
CA THR A 47 31.73 -19.36 -2.38
C THR A 47 30.87 -19.61 -1.14
N PRO A 48 29.60 -20.03 -1.28
CA PRO A 48 28.77 -20.37 -0.15
C PRO A 48 29.38 -21.39 0.81
N ASP A 49 30.10 -22.37 0.29
CA ASP A 49 30.80 -23.38 1.10
C ASP A 49 31.96 -22.78 1.92
N GLN A 50 32.71 -21.86 1.30
CA GLN A 50 33.80 -21.13 1.99
C GLN A 50 33.22 -20.19 3.07
N VAL A 51 32.14 -19.48 2.79
CA VAL A 51 31.45 -18.66 3.79
C VAL A 51 30.98 -19.52 4.97
N GLN A 52 30.34 -20.66 4.68
CA GLN A 52 29.88 -21.61 5.71
C GLN A 52 31.03 -22.17 6.55
N ALA A 53 32.18 -22.48 5.93
CA ALA A 53 33.37 -22.96 6.62
C ALA A 53 33.98 -21.92 7.58
N LEU A 54 33.90 -20.61 7.23
CA LEU A 54 34.38 -19.51 8.08
C LEU A 54 33.45 -19.19 9.24
N PHE A 55 32.14 -19.47 9.09
CA PHE A 55 31.11 -19.18 10.08
C PHE A 55 30.25 -20.43 10.39
N PRO A 56 30.83 -21.55 10.87
CA PRO A 56 30.13 -22.83 10.93
C PRO A 56 28.94 -22.87 11.89
N GLN A 57 28.97 -22.08 12.95
CA GLN A 57 27.90 -22.05 13.97
C GLN A 57 26.87 -20.95 13.75
N ALA A 58 27.16 -19.99 12.86
CA ALA A 58 26.35 -18.80 12.64
C ALA A 58 25.61 -18.83 11.28
N SER A 59 25.94 -19.78 10.40
CA SER A 59 25.44 -19.80 9.03
C SER A 59 24.15 -20.60 8.89
N ASP A 60 23.17 -20.00 8.16
CA ASP A 60 21.96 -20.66 7.69
C ASP A 60 22.07 -20.87 6.16
N PRO A 61 22.02 -22.12 5.67
CA PRO A 61 22.20 -22.43 4.26
C PRO A 61 20.95 -22.16 3.39
N GLN A 62 19.86 -21.62 3.92
CA GLN A 62 18.71 -21.21 3.12
C GLN A 62 19.14 -20.19 2.07
N GLY A 63 19.07 -20.53 0.79
CA GLY A 63 19.56 -19.67 -0.28
C GLY A 63 20.90 -20.06 -0.88
N LYS A 64 21.59 -21.07 -0.32
CA LYS A 64 22.89 -21.56 -0.79
C LYS A 64 22.90 -21.89 -2.29
N ALA A 65 21.81 -22.48 -2.81
CA ALA A 65 21.63 -22.79 -4.22
C ALA A 65 21.65 -21.54 -5.13
N PHE A 66 21.39 -20.36 -4.56
CA PHE A 66 21.40 -19.06 -5.24
C PHE A 66 22.64 -18.23 -4.88
N GLY A 67 23.64 -18.81 -4.22
CA GLY A 67 24.86 -18.12 -3.84
C GLY A 67 24.72 -17.21 -2.62
N VAL A 68 23.72 -17.41 -1.76
CA VAL A 68 23.48 -16.58 -0.58
C VAL A 68 23.53 -17.43 0.68
N ILE A 69 24.27 -16.95 1.69
CA ILE A 69 24.30 -17.52 3.06
C ILE A 69 23.86 -16.45 4.05
N ARG A 70 22.97 -16.79 4.97
CA ARG A 70 22.63 -15.93 6.10
C ARG A 70 23.56 -16.23 7.28
N ILE A 71 24.11 -15.16 7.87
CA ILE A 71 24.93 -15.27 9.07
C ILE A 71 24.23 -14.51 10.19
N ARG A 72 24.04 -15.19 11.31
CA ARG A 72 23.60 -14.54 12.55
C ARG A 72 24.85 -14.22 13.40
N LEU A 73 25.09 -12.94 13.60
CA LEU A 73 26.17 -12.46 14.46
C LEU A 73 25.60 -11.45 15.47
N GLN A 74 25.78 -11.73 16.76
CA GLN A 74 25.15 -11.00 17.85
C GLN A 74 23.62 -11.08 17.70
N GLU A 75 22.88 -9.94 17.70
CA GLU A 75 21.44 -9.88 17.51
C GLU A 75 21.04 -9.64 16.03
N HIS A 76 22.00 -9.55 15.12
CA HIS A 76 21.77 -9.20 13.71
C HIS A 76 21.89 -10.42 12.78
N VAL A 77 21.11 -10.39 11.72
CA VAL A 77 21.19 -11.36 10.62
C VAL A 77 21.67 -10.63 9.36
N PHE A 78 22.75 -11.14 8.77
CA PHE A 78 23.36 -10.59 7.54
C PHE A 78 23.17 -11.54 6.39
N GLU A 79 22.83 -11.02 5.22
CA GLU A 79 22.84 -11.77 3.96
C GLU A 79 24.21 -11.60 3.29
N ILE A 80 24.89 -12.73 3.05
CA ILE A 80 26.19 -12.76 2.40
C ILE A 80 26.01 -13.42 1.03
N ALA A 81 26.14 -12.62 -0.01
CA ALA A 81 25.98 -13.08 -1.39
C ALA A 81 27.34 -13.26 -2.07
N THR A 82 27.57 -14.41 -2.66
CA THR A 82 28.73 -14.61 -3.55
C THR A 82 28.54 -13.83 -4.84
N PHE A 83 29.58 -13.13 -5.32
CA PHE A 83 29.55 -12.46 -6.62
C PHE A 83 29.18 -13.44 -7.72
N ARG A 84 28.16 -13.15 -8.50
CA ARG A 84 27.64 -14.07 -9.51
C ARG A 84 27.17 -13.37 -10.78
N LEU A 85 27.19 -14.11 -11.88
CA LEU A 85 26.39 -13.86 -13.08
C LEU A 85 25.15 -14.73 -13.03
N ASP A 86 24.03 -14.17 -13.43
CA ASP A 86 22.78 -14.89 -13.57
C ASP A 86 22.64 -15.42 -15.00
N GLY A 87 22.28 -16.69 -15.15
CA GLY A 87 21.91 -17.27 -16.43
C GLY A 87 20.53 -16.77 -16.90
N PRO A 88 20.03 -17.27 -18.05
CA PRO A 88 18.75 -16.81 -18.59
C PRO A 88 17.59 -16.94 -17.60
N TYR A 89 16.72 -15.94 -17.57
CA TYR A 89 15.50 -15.94 -16.76
C TYR A 89 14.35 -16.55 -17.57
N LEU A 90 14.12 -17.85 -17.41
CA LEU A 90 13.09 -18.57 -18.17
C LEU A 90 11.67 -18.25 -17.69
N ASP A 91 11.52 -17.96 -16.42
CA ASP A 91 10.25 -17.59 -15.77
C ASP A 91 10.12 -16.08 -15.48
N GLY A 92 11.06 -15.27 -15.95
CA GLY A 92 11.13 -13.82 -15.69
C GLY A 92 11.38 -13.45 -14.23
N ARG A 93 11.69 -14.42 -13.35
CA ARG A 93 11.88 -14.18 -11.91
C ARG A 93 13.19 -14.75 -11.37
N ARG A 94 13.56 -15.96 -11.79
CA ARG A 94 14.73 -16.68 -11.27
C ARG A 94 15.68 -17.05 -12.41
N PRO A 95 16.99 -16.85 -12.22
CA PRO A 95 17.95 -17.33 -13.19
C PRO A 95 17.93 -18.87 -13.22
N SER A 96 18.03 -19.43 -14.42
CA SER A 96 18.10 -20.88 -14.62
C SER A 96 19.41 -21.49 -14.13
N SER A 97 20.45 -20.67 -14.02
CA SER A 97 21.79 -21.04 -13.50
C SER A 97 22.48 -19.81 -12.93
N ILE A 98 23.49 -20.05 -12.09
CA ILE A 98 24.38 -19.00 -11.58
C ILE A 98 25.83 -19.42 -11.84
N THR A 99 26.70 -18.46 -12.12
CA THR A 99 28.13 -18.63 -12.24
C THR A 99 28.84 -17.63 -11.36
N PHE A 100 29.77 -18.06 -10.50
CA PHE A 100 30.50 -17.13 -9.64
C PHE A 100 31.50 -16.32 -10.44
N THR A 101 31.66 -15.04 -10.09
CA THR A 101 32.36 -14.04 -10.89
C THR A 101 33.04 -12.96 -10.04
N THR A 102 33.39 -11.82 -10.67
CA THR A 102 33.98 -10.65 -10.02
C THR A 102 32.90 -9.68 -9.48
N ALA A 103 33.29 -8.73 -8.62
CA ALA A 103 32.42 -7.68 -8.11
C ALA A 103 31.84 -6.82 -9.23
N GLU A 104 32.65 -6.50 -10.27
CA GLU A 104 32.20 -5.67 -11.40
C GLU A 104 31.11 -6.34 -12.22
N GLU A 105 31.27 -7.65 -12.50
CA GLU A 105 30.23 -8.40 -13.22
C GLU A 105 28.97 -8.62 -12.36
N ASP A 106 29.11 -8.82 -11.05
CA ASP A 106 27.95 -8.87 -10.14
C ASP A 106 27.20 -7.52 -10.07
N ALA A 107 27.93 -6.40 -10.08
CA ALA A 107 27.32 -5.07 -10.15
C ALA A 107 26.48 -4.89 -11.42
N LYS A 108 27.00 -5.34 -12.56
CA LYS A 108 26.32 -5.23 -13.86
C LYS A 108 25.00 -6.02 -13.92
N ARG A 109 24.83 -7.12 -13.19
CA ARG A 109 23.57 -7.89 -13.18
C ARG A 109 22.48 -7.28 -12.28
N ARG A 110 22.77 -6.30 -11.43
CA ARG A 110 21.80 -5.67 -10.53
C ARG A 110 20.83 -4.79 -11.32
N ASP A 111 19.66 -4.49 -10.73
CA ASP A 111 18.55 -3.84 -11.45
C ASP A 111 18.84 -2.39 -11.86
N PHE A 112 19.42 -1.62 -10.97
CA PHE A 112 19.76 -0.21 -11.21
C PHE A 112 21.14 0.13 -10.69
N THR A 113 21.72 1.20 -11.26
CA THR A 113 23.00 1.75 -10.83
C THR A 113 23.05 2.04 -9.35
N ILE A 114 21.98 2.65 -8.85
CA ILE A 114 21.83 2.98 -7.43
C ILE A 114 21.80 1.75 -6.50
N ASN A 115 21.51 0.56 -7.02
CA ASN A 115 21.54 -0.72 -6.29
C ASN A 115 22.71 -1.61 -6.71
N GLY A 116 23.44 -1.25 -7.77
CA GLY A 116 24.67 -1.90 -8.21
C GLY A 116 25.92 -1.38 -7.51
N MET A 117 25.77 -0.43 -6.57
CA MET A 117 26.89 0.13 -5.83
C MET A 117 27.42 -0.84 -4.78
N PHE A 118 28.74 -0.90 -4.70
CA PHE A 118 29.47 -1.59 -3.66
C PHE A 118 30.30 -0.58 -2.86
N PHE A 119 30.47 -0.83 -1.59
CA PHE A 119 31.34 -0.06 -0.70
C PHE A 119 32.30 -0.98 0.02
N ASP A 120 33.57 -0.78 -0.21
CA ASP A 120 34.62 -1.48 0.53
C ASP A 120 34.87 -0.76 1.86
N PRO A 121 34.45 -1.32 3.01
CA PRO A 121 34.63 -0.66 4.29
C PRO A 121 36.09 -0.59 4.74
N LEU A 122 36.96 -1.44 4.18
CA LEU A 122 38.38 -1.46 4.49
C LEU A 122 39.17 -0.43 3.69
N ARG A 123 38.74 -0.14 2.43
CA ARG A 123 39.38 0.85 1.53
C ARG A 123 38.64 2.17 1.47
N ASN A 124 37.39 2.20 1.93
CA ASN A 124 36.51 3.35 1.86
C ASN A 124 36.20 3.83 0.43
N GLU A 125 36.02 2.88 -0.49
CA GLU A 125 35.76 3.11 -1.92
C GLU A 125 34.41 2.53 -2.34
N ALA A 126 33.70 3.23 -3.25
CA ALA A 126 32.51 2.72 -3.94
C ALA A 126 32.91 2.09 -5.27
N ILE A 127 32.40 0.88 -5.56
CA ILE A 127 32.76 0.10 -6.75
C ILE A 127 31.49 -0.19 -7.56
N GLY A 128 31.54 0.05 -8.87
CA GLY A 128 30.55 -0.43 -9.85
C GLY A 128 29.98 0.64 -10.76
N ASP A 129 29.87 0.30 -12.05
CA ASP A 129 29.16 1.04 -13.08
C ASP A 129 27.97 0.21 -13.56
N PRO A 130 26.74 0.78 -13.63
CA PRO A 130 25.53 0.04 -13.85
C PRO A 130 24.74 0.47 -15.07
N LEU A 131 25.06 0.04 -16.23
CA LEU A 131 24.22 0.14 -17.43
C LEU A 131 23.75 -1.24 -17.92
N ALA A 132 22.45 -1.36 -18.08
CA ALA A 132 21.68 -2.39 -18.76
C ALA A 132 20.97 -3.40 -17.84
N ARG A 133 19.57 -3.38 -17.75
CA ARG A 133 18.82 -4.65 -17.57
C ARG A 133 17.33 -4.57 -17.23
N PHE A 134 16.57 -3.85 -18.03
CA PHE A 134 15.11 -4.01 -18.00
C PHE A 134 14.59 -5.27 -18.73
N THR A 135 15.43 -5.89 -19.57
CA THR A 135 14.98 -7.02 -20.40
C THR A 135 14.83 -8.34 -19.66
N GLU A 136 15.49 -8.50 -18.53
CA GLU A 136 15.55 -9.78 -17.80
C GLU A 136 14.38 -9.95 -16.83
N ASP A 137 13.96 -8.89 -16.18
CA ASP A 137 12.78 -8.89 -15.28
C ASP A 137 11.92 -7.65 -15.53
N ARG A 138 10.75 -7.84 -16.11
CA ARG A 138 9.79 -6.76 -16.41
C ARG A 138 9.29 -6.03 -15.15
N LEU A 139 9.38 -6.63 -13.97
CA LEU A 139 9.05 -5.94 -12.71
C LEU A 139 9.96 -4.72 -12.47
N ARG A 140 11.14 -4.69 -13.04
CA ARG A 140 12.06 -3.55 -12.95
C ARG A 140 11.45 -2.26 -13.50
N LEU A 141 10.44 -2.34 -14.38
CA LEU A 141 9.67 -1.18 -14.86
C LEU A 141 8.97 -0.47 -13.69
N PHE A 142 8.28 -1.23 -12.85
CA PHE A 142 7.64 -0.70 -11.63
C PHE A 142 8.67 -0.28 -10.58
N ARG A 143 9.76 -1.03 -10.45
CA ARG A 143 10.85 -0.70 -9.52
C ARG A 143 11.54 0.62 -9.88
N ALA A 144 11.67 0.95 -11.18
CA ALA A 144 12.20 2.24 -11.63
C ALA A 144 11.34 3.39 -11.11
N ILE A 145 10.02 3.29 -11.32
CA ILE A 145 9.06 4.29 -10.83
C ILE A 145 9.09 4.37 -9.30
N ARG A 146 9.06 3.22 -8.62
CA ARG A 146 9.15 3.19 -7.16
C ARG A 146 10.38 3.91 -6.63
N PHE A 147 11.57 3.62 -7.18
CA PHE A 147 12.81 4.26 -6.74
C PHE A 147 12.83 5.75 -7.07
N ALA A 148 12.33 6.15 -8.24
CA ALA A 148 12.19 7.56 -8.58
C ALA A 148 11.34 8.30 -7.54
N VAL A 149 10.21 7.73 -7.13
CA VAL A 149 9.30 8.31 -6.13
C VAL A 149 9.91 8.29 -4.73
N GLN A 150 10.40 7.14 -4.28
CA GLN A 150 10.91 6.96 -2.92
C GLN A 150 12.19 7.76 -2.65
N LEU A 151 13.05 7.89 -3.66
CA LEU A 151 14.34 8.57 -3.53
C LEU A 151 14.29 10.04 -3.97
N GLY A 152 13.23 10.45 -4.67
CA GLY A 152 13.11 11.78 -5.25
C GLY A 152 14.03 11.99 -6.46
N PHE A 153 14.43 10.91 -7.16
CA PHE A 153 15.32 10.97 -8.32
C PHE A 153 14.52 11.02 -9.62
N ASP A 154 15.11 11.65 -10.62
CA ASP A 154 14.62 11.52 -11.98
C ASP A 154 15.13 10.21 -12.63
N ILE A 155 14.33 9.67 -13.53
CA ILE A 155 14.74 8.50 -14.32
C ILE A 155 15.54 9.01 -15.50
N GLU A 156 16.71 8.43 -15.69
CA GLU A 156 17.61 8.78 -16.81
C GLU A 156 16.88 8.58 -18.16
N PRO A 157 17.04 9.49 -19.15
CA PRO A 157 16.25 9.51 -20.39
C PRO A 157 16.30 8.20 -21.22
N ALA A 158 17.46 7.53 -21.32
CA ALA A 158 17.55 6.26 -22.07
C ALA A 158 16.85 5.13 -21.31
N THR A 159 16.92 5.13 -19.98
CA THR A 159 16.18 4.24 -19.08
C THR A 159 14.68 4.46 -19.24
N TRP A 160 14.23 5.72 -19.26
CA TRP A 160 12.83 6.07 -19.47
C TRP A 160 12.30 5.62 -20.82
N ASN A 161 13.05 5.85 -21.90
CA ASN A 161 12.68 5.38 -23.24
C ASN A 161 12.56 3.85 -23.31
N SER A 162 13.45 3.12 -22.65
CA SER A 162 13.37 1.66 -22.56
C SER A 162 12.12 1.23 -21.78
N LEU A 163 11.74 1.96 -20.74
CA LEU A 163 10.53 1.72 -19.95
C LEU A 163 9.29 1.90 -20.82
N LEU A 164 9.17 3.01 -21.54
CA LEU A 164 8.07 3.29 -22.48
C LEU A 164 7.91 2.16 -23.52
N GLN A 165 9.01 1.69 -24.08
CA GLN A 165 9.01 0.62 -25.08
C GLN A 165 8.53 -0.72 -24.52
N LEU A 166 8.84 -1.03 -23.25
CA LEU A 166 8.58 -2.33 -22.65
C LEU A 166 7.33 -2.37 -21.77
N ALA A 167 6.75 -1.22 -21.42
CA ALA A 167 5.54 -1.15 -20.59
C ALA A 167 4.35 -1.95 -21.17
N PRO A 168 4.07 -1.94 -22.51
CA PRO A 168 2.99 -2.76 -23.09
C PRO A 168 3.19 -4.27 -22.89
N GLN A 169 4.43 -4.73 -22.67
CA GLN A 169 4.80 -6.13 -22.46
C GLN A 169 4.86 -6.51 -20.98
N SER A 170 4.42 -5.62 -20.07
CA SER A 170 4.48 -5.86 -18.61
C SER A 170 3.44 -6.87 -18.12
N ASN A 171 2.47 -7.24 -18.94
CA ASN A 171 1.41 -8.22 -18.64
C ASN A 171 1.91 -9.64 -18.31
N VAL A 172 3.17 -9.94 -18.57
CA VAL A 172 3.83 -11.20 -18.18
C VAL A 172 4.22 -11.25 -16.70
N ILE A 173 4.17 -10.11 -15.97
CA ILE A 173 4.50 -10.04 -14.56
C ILE A 173 3.33 -10.62 -13.75
N SER A 174 3.63 -11.39 -12.69
CA SER A 174 2.54 -11.87 -11.83
C SER A 174 1.85 -10.71 -11.10
N PRO A 175 0.51 -10.72 -10.98
CA PRO A 175 -0.25 -9.66 -10.35
C PRO A 175 0.18 -9.34 -8.92
N GLU A 176 0.60 -10.35 -8.15
CA GLU A 176 1.09 -10.20 -6.79
C GLU A 176 2.34 -9.32 -6.72
N ARG A 177 3.29 -9.53 -7.65
CA ARG A 177 4.52 -8.71 -7.71
C ARG A 177 4.21 -7.26 -8.09
N VAL A 178 3.27 -7.06 -9.02
CA VAL A 178 2.82 -5.71 -9.41
C VAL A 178 2.12 -5.02 -8.24
N ARG A 179 1.18 -5.72 -7.57
CA ARG A 179 0.53 -5.21 -6.34
C ARG A 179 1.56 -4.71 -5.33
N ASP A 180 2.57 -5.52 -5.02
CA ASP A 180 3.57 -5.20 -4.01
C ASP A 180 4.39 -3.95 -4.38
N GLU A 181 4.68 -3.72 -5.65
CA GLU A 181 5.33 -2.49 -6.12
C GLU A 181 4.36 -1.30 -6.11
N LEU A 182 3.10 -1.47 -6.54
CA LEU A 182 2.07 -0.43 -6.48
C LEU A 182 1.82 0.03 -5.04
N ILE A 183 1.73 -0.90 -4.08
CA ILE A 183 1.62 -0.56 -2.66
C ILE A 183 2.79 0.34 -2.25
N LYS A 184 4.03 -0.02 -2.55
CA LYS A 184 5.21 0.77 -2.20
C LYS A 184 5.25 2.14 -2.87
N ILE A 185 4.71 2.27 -4.08
CA ILE A 185 4.58 3.54 -4.81
C ILE A 185 3.56 4.43 -4.11
N PHE A 186 2.34 3.92 -3.90
CA PHE A 186 1.24 4.73 -3.38
C PHE A 186 1.28 4.96 -1.86
N THR A 187 2.07 4.17 -1.10
CA THR A 187 2.33 4.43 0.33
C THR A 187 3.62 5.23 0.58
N SER A 188 4.23 5.79 -0.46
CA SER A 188 5.43 6.61 -0.37
C SER A 188 5.12 8.03 0.13
N ALA A 189 6.17 8.86 0.23
CA ALA A 189 6.04 10.28 0.56
C ALA A 189 5.41 11.13 -0.57
N ASP A 190 5.39 10.63 -1.81
CA ASP A 190 4.84 11.33 -2.99
C ASP A 190 4.06 10.38 -3.91
N PRO A 191 2.85 9.95 -3.50
CA PRO A 191 1.99 9.08 -4.32
C PRO A 191 1.55 9.73 -5.64
N ALA A 192 1.41 11.06 -5.66
CA ALA A 192 0.98 11.81 -6.86
C ALA A 192 2.02 11.70 -7.98
N ARG A 193 3.31 11.81 -7.65
CA ARG A 193 4.37 11.57 -8.62
C ARG A 193 4.35 10.13 -9.14
N GLY A 194 4.06 9.16 -8.26
CA GLY A 194 3.88 7.76 -8.65
C GLY A 194 2.74 7.58 -9.66
N PHE A 195 1.62 8.24 -9.42
CA PHE A 195 0.47 8.26 -10.32
C PHE A 195 0.84 8.83 -11.71
N ASP A 196 1.53 9.97 -11.75
CA ASP A 196 1.99 10.60 -12.98
C ASP A 196 2.93 9.67 -13.76
N LEU A 197 3.97 9.15 -13.12
CA LEU A 197 4.97 8.29 -13.77
C LEU A 197 4.36 6.97 -14.27
N LEU A 198 3.44 6.35 -13.53
CA LEU A 198 2.72 5.15 -13.98
C LEU A 198 1.88 5.45 -15.23
N HIS A 199 1.26 6.62 -15.29
CA HIS A 199 0.49 7.03 -16.46
C HIS A 199 1.39 7.33 -17.67
N GLU A 200 2.38 8.20 -17.49
CA GLU A 200 3.30 8.63 -18.55
C GLU A 200 4.09 7.45 -19.13
N SER A 201 4.41 6.45 -18.32
CA SER A 201 5.09 5.23 -18.76
C SER A 201 4.20 4.27 -19.57
N GLY A 202 2.88 4.45 -19.54
CA GLY A 202 1.92 3.52 -20.14
C GLY A 202 1.56 2.32 -19.26
N LEU A 203 2.16 2.15 -18.08
CA LEU A 203 1.84 1.04 -17.18
C LEU A 203 0.41 1.11 -16.64
N THR A 204 -0.15 2.31 -16.44
CA THR A 204 -1.57 2.48 -16.09
C THR A 204 -2.49 1.83 -17.12
N ALA A 205 -2.19 1.97 -18.41
CA ALA A 205 -3.02 1.38 -19.48
C ALA A 205 -3.06 -0.15 -19.43
N VAL A 206 -2.00 -0.78 -18.96
CA VAL A 206 -1.91 -2.24 -18.86
C VAL A 206 -2.54 -2.78 -17.57
N TRP A 207 -2.32 -2.11 -16.44
CA TRP A 207 -2.63 -2.66 -15.13
C TRP A 207 -3.83 -2.03 -14.43
N LEU A 208 -4.14 -0.78 -14.74
CA LEU A 208 -5.22 0.02 -14.14
C LEU A 208 -5.98 0.82 -15.22
N PRO A 209 -6.42 0.16 -16.32
CA PRO A 209 -7.04 0.87 -17.45
C PRO A 209 -8.30 1.64 -17.07
N GLU A 210 -9.01 1.23 -16.02
CA GLU A 210 -10.20 1.89 -15.50
C GLU A 210 -9.91 3.34 -15.06
N LEU A 211 -8.70 3.62 -14.58
CA LEU A 211 -8.31 4.98 -14.21
C LEU A 211 -8.28 5.92 -15.42
N LEU A 212 -8.00 5.40 -16.62
CA LEU A 212 -7.97 6.23 -17.83
C LEU A 212 -9.36 6.75 -18.21
N GLU A 213 -10.44 6.08 -17.82
CA GLU A 213 -11.81 6.56 -18.02
C GLU A 213 -12.06 7.88 -17.26
N MET A 214 -11.29 8.15 -16.20
CA MET A 214 -11.42 9.37 -15.39
C MET A 214 -10.90 10.63 -16.11
N ARG A 215 -10.04 10.47 -17.13
CA ARG A 215 -9.51 11.58 -17.91
C ARG A 215 -10.57 12.18 -18.82
N GLY A 216 -10.72 13.50 -18.74
CA GLY A 216 -11.77 14.22 -19.46
C GLY A 216 -13.18 14.00 -18.91
N CYS A 217 -13.35 13.26 -17.81
CA CYS A 217 -14.62 13.18 -17.09
C CYS A 217 -14.85 14.48 -16.30
N ALA A 218 -15.54 15.43 -16.95
CA ALA A 218 -15.79 16.76 -16.40
C ALA A 218 -16.62 16.70 -15.11
N GLN A 219 -16.34 17.61 -14.18
CA GLN A 219 -17.08 17.80 -12.93
C GLN A 219 -17.71 19.18 -12.87
N SER A 220 -18.65 19.39 -11.93
CA SER A 220 -19.24 20.71 -11.73
C SER A 220 -18.21 21.67 -11.12
N PRO A 221 -17.86 22.79 -11.77
CA PRO A 221 -16.83 23.74 -11.29
C PRO A 221 -17.14 24.34 -9.92
N GLU A 222 -18.43 24.38 -9.53
CA GLU A 222 -18.88 24.85 -8.22
C GLU A 222 -18.31 24.02 -7.04
N HIS A 223 -18.07 22.73 -7.26
CA HIS A 223 -17.59 21.80 -6.25
C HIS A 223 -16.16 21.30 -6.53
N HIS A 224 -15.77 21.32 -7.79
CA HIS A 224 -14.49 20.81 -8.29
C HIS A 224 -13.83 21.82 -9.23
N PRO A 225 -13.36 22.98 -8.69
CA PRO A 225 -12.69 24.01 -9.48
C PRO A 225 -11.36 23.54 -10.06
N GLU A 226 -10.79 22.47 -9.52
CA GLU A 226 -9.51 21.86 -9.93
C GLU A 226 -9.56 21.17 -11.30
N GLY A 227 -10.74 20.77 -11.78
CA GLY A 227 -10.89 20.19 -13.12
C GLY A 227 -11.66 18.87 -13.20
N ASP A 228 -11.19 17.95 -14.05
CA ASP A 228 -11.80 16.63 -14.24
C ASP A 228 -11.48 15.65 -13.11
N VAL A 229 -12.10 14.47 -13.15
CA VAL A 229 -11.93 13.43 -12.10
C VAL A 229 -10.46 12.97 -11.99
N TRP A 230 -9.72 12.94 -13.10
CA TRP A 230 -8.30 12.57 -13.11
C TRP A 230 -7.46 13.60 -12.35
N VAL A 231 -7.64 14.88 -12.66
CA VAL A 231 -6.94 15.99 -12.01
C VAL A 231 -7.27 16.04 -10.53
N HIS A 232 -8.55 15.86 -10.17
CA HIS A 232 -9.00 15.76 -8.79
C HIS A 232 -8.30 14.63 -8.03
N THR A 233 -8.31 13.42 -8.58
CA THR A 233 -7.65 12.25 -7.95
C THR A 233 -6.15 12.48 -7.77
N ARG A 234 -5.48 13.04 -8.79
CA ARG A 234 -4.06 13.40 -8.69
C ARG A 234 -3.80 14.40 -7.57
N LEU A 235 -4.62 15.45 -7.48
CA LEU A 235 -4.50 16.47 -6.44
C LEU A 235 -4.72 15.89 -5.04
N LEU A 236 -5.73 15.03 -4.89
CA LEU A 236 -6.00 14.31 -3.65
C LEU A 236 -4.79 13.48 -3.18
N LEU A 237 -4.10 12.80 -4.10
CA LEU A 237 -2.89 12.04 -3.78
C LEU A 237 -1.73 12.92 -3.27
N THR A 238 -1.68 14.23 -3.59
CA THR A 238 -0.65 15.15 -3.04
C THR A 238 -0.80 15.38 -1.53
N HIS A 239 -2.00 15.20 -0.99
CA HIS A 239 -2.26 15.34 0.44
C HIS A 239 -1.85 14.12 1.27
N LEU A 240 -1.50 13.01 0.61
CA LEU A 240 -1.04 11.79 1.28
C LEU A 240 0.46 11.84 1.57
N LYS A 241 0.84 11.42 2.78
CA LYS A 241 2.24 11.26 3.21
C LYS A 241 2.36 9.95 3.98
N HIS A 242 2.98 8.95 3.37
CA HIS A 242 3.11 7.60 3.93
C HIS A 242 1.79 7.01 4.44
N PRO A 243 0.71 7.01 3.62
CA PRO A 243 -0.58 6.48 4.02
C PRO A 243 -0.55 4.97 4.23
N SER A 244 -1.55 4.44 4.95
CA SER A 244 -1.81 3.00 4.93
C SER A 244 -2.16 2.53 3.51
N PRO A 245 -1.94 1.24 3.18
CA PRO A 245 -2.39 0.70 1.88
C PRO A 245 -3.89 0.90 1.66
N VAL A 246 -4.72 0.75 2.70
CA VAL A 246 -6.17 0.95 2.62
C VAL A 246 -6.49 2.39 2.22
N LEU A 247 -5.92 3.39 2.90
CA LEU A 247 -6.15 4.79 2.57
C LEU A 247 -5.63 5.14 1.17
N ALA A 248 -4.42 4.68 0.80
CA ALA A 248 -3.81 4.97 -0.49
C ALA A 248 -4.66 4.48 -1.67
N PHE A 249 -5.15 3.24 -1.60
CA PHE A 249 -5.98 2.66 -2.67
C PHE A 249 -7.42 3.14 -2.63
N SER A 250 -7.95 3.47 -1.46
CA SER A 250 -9.24 4.16 -1.34
C SER A 250 -9.18 5.53 -2.02
N ALA A 251 -8.14 6.31 -1.76
CA ALA A 251 -7.89 7.61 -2.37
C ALA A 251 -7.74 7.52 -3.90
N LEU A 252 -6.97 6.53 -4.38
CA LEU A 252 -6.76 6.29 -5.82
C LEU A 252 -8.06 5.93 -6.56
N LEU A 253 -8.95 5.19 -5.92
CA LEU A 253 -10.11 4.54 -6.56
C LEU A 253 -11.47 5.13 -6.14
N HIS A 254 -11.54 6.12 -5.21
CA HIS A 254 -12.82 6.60 -4.66
C HIS A 254 -13.80 7.05 -5.73
N ASP A 255 -13.30 7.70 -6.76
CA ASP A 255 -14.07 8.30 -7.85
C ASP A 255 -14.03 7.52 -9.17
N VAL A 256 -13.48 6.31 -9.19
CA VAL A 256 -13.39 5.48 -10.40
C VAL A 256 -14.75 5.15 -11.02
N GLY A 257 -15.83 5.24 -10.25
CA GLY A 257 -17.21 5.06 -10.71
C GLY A 257 -17.84 6.28 -11.39
N LYS A 258 -17.27 7.48 -11.25
CA LYS A 258 -17.84 8.72 -11.81
C LYS A 258 -18.01 8.68 -13.33
N PRO A 259 -17.02 8.23 -14.14
CA PRO A 259 -17.19 8.19 -15.61
C PRO A 259 -18.42 7.38 -16.05
N ARG A 260 -18.68 6.26 -15.37
CA ARG A 260 -19.79 5.35 -15.73
C ARG A 260 -21.15 5.79 -15.20
N THR A 261 -21.20 6.79 -14.32
CA THR A 261 -22.44 7.33 -13.72
C THR A 261 -22.69 8.78 -14.10
N SER A 262 -21.83 9.38 -14.91
CA SER A 262 -21.91 10.76 -15.35
C SER A 262 -23.20 11.03 -16.12
N LYS A 263 -23.95 12.05 -15.69
CA LYS A 263 -25.15 12.57 -16.40
C LYS A 263 -25.12 14.09 -16.38
N THR A 264 -25.28 14.68 -17.56
CA THR A 264 -25.47 16.13 -17.69
C THR A 264 -26.96 16.42 -17.68
N GLU A 265 -27.41 17.21 -16.73
CA GLU A 265 -28.81 17.71 -16.61
C GLU A 265 -29.09 18.78 -17.69
N PRO A 266 -30.37 19.07 -17.99
CA PRO A 266 -30.74 20.09 -18.98
C PRO A 266 -30.23 21.50 -18.67
N ASN A 267 -29.95 21.80 -17.38
CA ASN A 267 -29.36 23.06 -16.93
C ASN A 267 -27.82 23.09 -17.06
N GLY A 268 -27.19 22.06 -17.64
CA GLY A 268 -25.74 21.94 -17.80
C GLY A 268 -25.01 21.38 -16.58
N ARG A 269 -25.70 21.10 -15.47
CA ARG A 269 -25.10 20.54 -14.26
C ARG A 269 -24.74 19.06 -14.47
N ILE A 270 -23.53 18.69 -14.06
CA ILE A 270 -23.05 17.31 -14.12
C ILE A 270 -23.30 16.62 -12.77
N ARG A 271 -23.83 15.41 -12.81
CA ARG A 271 -24.13 14.58 -11.64
C ARG A 271 -23.63 13.16 -11.80
N PHE A 272 -23.32 12.51 -10.65
CA PHE A 272 -22.74 11.17 -10.59
C PHE A 272 -23.50 10.30 -9.57
N PHE A 273 -24.79 10.09 -9.79
CA PHE A 273 -25.63 9.36 -8.84
C PHE A 273 -25.16 7.90 -8.67
N GLY A 274 -24.87 7.52 -7.41
CA GLY A 274 -24.47 6.17 -7.03
C GLY A 274 -23.05 5.78 -7.49
N HIS A 275 -22.21 6.77 -7.83
CA HIS A 275 -20.83 6.51 -8.23
C HIS A 275 -20.02 5.79 -7.14
N GLU A 276 -20.31 6.04 -5.87
CA GLU A 276 -19.69 5.38 -4.73
C GLU A 276 -19.94 3.85 -4.75
N GLY A 277 -21.19 3.44 -5.05
CA GLY A 277 -21.54 2.03 -5.18
C GLY A 277 -20.99 1.36 -6.46
N VAL A 278 -20.97 2.09 -7.58
CA VAL A 278 -20.36 1.62 -8.84
C VAL A 278 -18.85 1.54 -8.67
N GLY A 279 -18.24 2.57 -8.09
CA GLY A 279 -16.80 2.64 -7.81
C GLY A 279 -16.33 1.51 -6.88
N ALA A 280 -17.07 1.20 -5.83
CA ALA A 280 -16.76 0.10 -4.93
C ALA A 280 -16.71 -1.26 -5.65
N ARG A 281 -17.66 -1.54 -6.57
CA ARG A 281 -17.64 -2.77 -7.38
C ARG A 281 -16.46 -2.79 -8.36
N MET A 282 -16.19 -1.69 -9.05
CA MET A 282 -15.03 -1.59 -9.95
C MET A 282 -13.72 -1.77 -9.18
N ALA A 283 -13.60 -1.15 -8.00
CA ALA A 283 -12.44 -1.31 -7.13
C ALA A 283 -12.26 -2.77 -6.67
N GLU A 284 -13.35 -3.48 -6.32
CA GLU A 284 -13.28 -4.90 -6.00
C GLU A 284 -12.70 -5.73 -7.15
N GLU A 285 -13.15 -5.50 -8.39
CA GLU A 285 -12.65 -6.18 -9.58
C GLU A 285 -11.15 -5.89 -9.82
N ILE A 286 -10.74 -4.62 -9.69
CA ILE A 286 -9.34 -4.18 -9.82
C ILE A 286 -8.46 -4.86 -8.76
N LEU A 287 -8.87 -4.81 -7.49
CA LEU A 287 -8.10 -5.34 -6.37
C LEU A 287 -8.01 -6.88 -6.40
N ARG A 288 -9.08 -7.57 -6.84
CA ARG A 288 -9.05 -9.02 -7.06
C ARG A 288 -8.10 -9.39 -8.21
N ARG A 289 -8.11 -8.64 -9.32
CA ARG A 289 -7.17 -8.80 -10.44
C ARG A 289 -5.72 -8.64 -9.97
N LEU A 290 -5.46 -7.70 -9.09
CA LEU A 290 -4.15 -7.44 -8.48
C LEU A 290 -3.83 -8.38 -7.30
N ARG A 291 -4.73 -9.32 -6.94
CA ARG A 291 -4.50 -10.30 -5.86
C ARG A 291 -4.28 -9.68 -4.48
N PHE A 292 -5.02 -8.63 -4.15
CA PHE A 292 -5.10 -8.15 -2.77
C PHE A 292 -5.74 -9.19 -1.85
N SER A 293 -5.49 -9.09 -0.55
CA SER A 293 -6.16 -9.92 0.45
C SER A 293 -7.66 -9.57 0.53
N ASN A 294 -8.49 -10.52 0.95
CA ASN A 294 -9.93 -10.24 1.13
C ASN A 294 -10.16 -9.13 2.16
N ASP A 295 -9.35 -9.06 3.21
CA ASP A 295 -9.47 -8.03 4.25
C ASP A 295 -9.17 -6.64 3.68
N ASP A 296 -8.10 -6.48 2.88
CA ASP A 296 -7.79 -5.22 2.20
C ASP A 296 -8.90 -4.84 1.20
N ILE A 297 -9.40 -5.80 0.41
CA ILE A 297 -10.48 -5.57 -0.53
C ILE A 297 -11.72 -5.05 0.20
N HIS A 298 -12.13 -5.71 1.28
CA HIS A 298 -13.29 -5.29 2.08
C HIS A 298 -13.09 -3.89 2.69
N ALA A 299 -11.91 -3.61 3.24
CA ALA A 299 -11.62 -2.32 3.83
C ALA A 299 -11.62 -1.19 2.79
N ILE A 300 -10.92 -1.37 1.66
CA ILE A 300 -10.84 -0.36 0.59
C ILE A 300 -12.22 -0.12 -0.04
N THR A 301 -12.96 -1.18 -0.36
CA THR A 301 -14.29 -1.03 -0.97
C THR A 301 -15.30 -0.43 -0.01
N ALA A 302 -15.20 -0.67 1.30
CA ALA A 302 -16.00 -0.01 2.32
C ALA A 302 -15.71 1.50 2.36
N CYS A 303 -14.44 1.91 2.36
CA CYS A 303 -14.07 3.32 2.29
C CYS A 303 -14.65 3.99 1.05
N ILE A 304 -14.55 3.35 -0.13
CA ILE A 304 -15.09 3.87 -1.38
C ILE A 304 -16.62 3.97 -1.33
N ALA A 305 -17.31 2.92 -0.88
CA ALA A 305 -18.77 2.92 -0.78
C ALA A 305 -19.31 3.99 0.20
N ASN A 306 -18.52 4.35 1.20
CA ASN A 306 -18.91 5.23 2.29
C ASN A 306 -18.42 6.68 2.16
N HIS A 307 -17.55 7.01 1.17
CA HIS A 307 -16.88 8.32 1.14
C HIS A 307 -17.86 9.51 1.08
N MET A 308 -19.06 9.30 0.54
CA MET A 308 -20.13 10.32 0.52
C MET A 308 -21.03 10.33 1.77
N ALA A 309 -20.82 9.38 2.71
CA ALA A 309 -21.76 9.18 3.84
C ALA A 309 -21.69 10.27 4.93
N PHE A 310 -20.69 11.15 4.89
CA PHE A 310 -20.45 12.13 5.96
C PHE A 310 -21.25 13.45 5.80
N LYS A 311 -21.76 13.70 4.63
CA LYS A 311 -22.42 14.98 4.27
C LYS A 311 -23.45 15.45 5.30
N ASP A 312 -24.27 14.55 5.79
CA ASP A 312 -25.36 14.86 6.71
C ASP A 312 -25.04 14.48 8.17
N ALA A 313 -23.77 14.24 8.51
CA ALA A 313 -23.36 13.78 9.84
C ALA A 313 -23.86 14.68 11.00
N PRO A 314 -23.83 16.03 10.90
CA PRO A 314 -24.35 16.89 11.97
C PRO A 314 -25.85 16.76 12.24
N GLN A 315 -26.65 16.31 11.26
CA GLN A 315 -28.08 16.10 11.35
C GLN A 315 -28.49 14.65 11.64
N MET A 316 -27.54 13.74 11.75
CA MET A 316 -27.79 12.33 12.02
C MET A 316 -28.36 12.13 13.44
N ARG A 317 -29.25 11.14 13.59
CA ARG A 317 -29.61 10.63 14.90
C ARG A 317 -28.40 10.11 15.64
N VAL A 318 -28.39 10.19 16.96
CA VAL A 318 -27.28 9.73 17.80
C VAL A 318 -26.92 8.28 17.51
N SER A 319 -27.91 7.40 17.38
CA SER A 319 -27.68 5.99 17.03
C SER A 319 -26.99 5.82 15.67
N THR A 320 -27.39 6.57 14.65
CA THR A 320 -26.78 6.55 13.32
C THR A 320 -25.34 7.07 13.36
N LEU A 321 -25.11 8.18 14.08
CA LEU A 321 -23.78 8.76 14.24
C LEU A 321 -22.83 7.80 14.96
N LYS A 322 -23.25 7.18 16.07
CA LYS A 322 -22.45 6.20 16.79
C LYS A 322 -22.14 4.97 15.93
N ARG A 323 -23.08 4.49 15.10
CA ARG A 323 -22.83 3.41 14.14
C ARG A 323 -21.82 3.81 13.08
N LEU A 324 -21.86 5.05 12.62
CA LEU A 324 -20.87 5.61 11.70
C LEU A 324 -19.46 5.57 12.33
N LEU A 325 -19.33 6.13 13.54
CA LEU A 325 -18.07 6.16 14.29
C LEU A 325 -17.54 4.76 14.65
N ALA A 326 -18.42 3.76 14.77
CA ALA A 326 -18.08 2.38 15.13
C ALA A 326 -17.57 1.52 13.95
N ARG A 327 -17.56 2.05 12.72
CA ARG A 327 -17.08 1.32 11.55
C ARG A 327 -15.60 0.97 11.70
N PRO A 328 -15.19 -0.26 11.34
CA PRO A 328 -13.77 -0.65 11.40
C PRO A 328 -12.84 0.24 10.58
N THR A 329 -13.35 0.80 9.47
CA THR A 329 -12.62 1.65 8.50
C THR A 329 -12.83 3.14 8.74
N PHE A 330 -13.45 3.53 9.87
CA PHE A 330 -13.86 4.93 10.09
C PHE A 330 -12.67 5.91 10.06
N SER A 331 -11.51 5.53 10.56
CA SER A 331 -10.32 6.40 10.54
C SER A 331 -9.85 6.70 9.12
N GLU A 332 -9.81 5.68 8.27
CA GLU A 332 -9.48 5.82 6.84
C GLU A 332 -10.56 6.57 6.07
N GLU A 333 -11.85 6.30 6.37
CA GLU A 333 -12.99 7.01 5.76
C GLU A 333 -12.95 8.51 6.11
N LEU A 334 -12.65 8.85 7.37
CA LEU A 334 -12.57 10.24 7.82
C LEU A 334 -11.37 10.98 7.20
N GLU A 335 -10.23 10.32 7.10
CA GLU A 335 -9.05 10.89 6.47
C GLU A 335 -9.26 11.04 4.95
N LEU A 336 -9.88 10.06 4.28
CA LEU A 336 -10.28 10.16 2.88
C LEU A 336 -11.19 11.38 2.66
N HIS A 337 -12.21 11.57 3.51
CA HIS A 337 -13.08 12.73 3.45
C HIS A 337 -12.32 14.05 3.63
N ARG A 338 -11.35 14.09 4.57
CA ARG A 338 -10.54 15.30 4.80
C ARG A 338 -9.75 15.69 3.57
N ILE A 339 -9.04 14.71 2.94
CA ILE A 339 -8.21 14.99 1.76
C ILE A 339 -9.05 15.29 0.53
N ASP A 340 -10.21 14.66 0.37
CA ASP A 340 -11.15 14.94 -0.72
C ASP A 340 -11.69 16.38 -0.64
N CYS A 341 -12.19 16.79 0.53
CA CYS A 341 -12.61 18.17 0.75
C CYS A 341 -11.46 19.17 0.56
N SER A 342 -10.24 18.84 1.04
CA SER A 342 -9.08 19.72 0.88
C SER A 342 -8.65 19.88 -0.58
N SER A 343 -8.91 18.87 -1.40
CA SER A 343 -8.58 18.83 -2.84
C SER A 343 -9.64 19.49 -3.72
N SER A 344 -10.80 19.82 -3.16
CA SER A 344 -11.96 20.39 -3.87
C SER A 344 -12.35 21.75 -3.29
N HIS A 345 -13.41 21.81 -2.49
CA HIS A 345 -13.98 23.07 -1.97
C HIS A 345 -13.32 23.60 -0.69
N GLY A 346 -12.44 22.86 -0.03
CA GLY A 346 -11.69 23.26 1.17
C GLY A 346 -12.49 23.33 2.47
N GLN A 347 -13.77 22.92 2.50
CA GLN A 347 -14.63 22.99 3.69
C GLN A 347 -14.41 21.76 4.57
N LEU A 348 -13.94 21.95 5.80
CA LEU A 348 -13.59 20.88 6.74
C LEU A 348 -14.51 20.84 8.00
N ASP A 349 -15.65 21.54 7.98
CA ASP A 349 -16.56 21.63 9.13
C ASP A 349 -17.08 20.27 9.57
N ILE A 350 -17.41 19.39 8.61
CA ILE A 350 -17.87 18.03 8.88
C ILE A 350 -16.74 17.19 9.49
N HIS A 351 -15.53 17.29 8.95
CA HIS A 351 -14.37 16.60 9.49
C HIS A 351 -14.11 17.05 10.95
N ALA A 352 -14.12 18.36 11.21
CA ALA A 352 -13.95 18.92 12.56
C ALA A 352 -15.05 18.42 13.52
N PHE A 353 -16.31 18.42 13.08
CA PHE A 353 -17.44 17.89 13.85
C PHE A 353 -17.23 16.42 14.22
N LEU A 354 -16.91 15.55 13.26
CA LEU A 354 -16.72 14.12 13.48
C LEU A 354 -15.51 13.85 14.39
N THR A 355 -14.41 14.60 14.22
CA THR A 355 -13.23 14.51 15.08
C THR A 355 -13.57 14.90 16.53
N ALA A 356 -14.33 15.97 16.73
CA ALA A 356 -14.80 16.38 18.05
C ALA A 356 -15.68 15.29 18.68
N LYS A 357 -16.63 14.74 17.93
CA LYS A 357 -17.51 13.66 18.42
C LYS A 357 -16.74 12.39 18.79
N LEU A 358 -15.70 12.05 18.03
CA LEU A 358 -14.84 10.91 18.35
C LEU A 358 -14.04 11.12 19.63
N SER A 359 -13.66 12.38 19.94
CA SER A 359 -12.95 12.71 21.18
C SER A 359 -13.88 12.86 22.41
N GLU A 360 -15.15 13.24 22.19
CA GLU A 360 -16.15 13.40 23.25
C GLU A 360 -16.69 12.05 23.76
N LEU A 361 -16.75 11.03 22.90
CA LEU A 361 -17.38 9.75 23.20
C LEU A 361 -16.33 8.68 23.52
N SER A 362 -16.53 7.92 24.58
CA SER A 362 -15.72 6.73 24.88
C SER A 362 -16.01 5.60 23.88
N GLN A 363 -15.09 4.64 23.79
CA GLN A 363 -15.28 3.47 22.92
C GLN A 363 -16.50 2.63 23.34
N GLU A 364 -16.80 2.58 24.64
CA GLU A 364 -17.99 1.92 25.18
C GLU A 364 -19.28 2.64 24.80
N GLU A 365 -19.27 3.96 24.67
CA GLU A 365 -20.44 4.75 24.22
C GLU A 365 -20.64 4.65 22.72
N ILE A 366 -19.56 4.54 21.94
CA ILE A 366 -19.62 4.36 20.47
C ILE A 366 -20.09 2.95 20.12
N LYS A 367 -19.54 1.92 20.80
CA LYS A 367 -19.82 0.51 20.52
C LYS A 367 -20.13 -0.26 21.80
N PRO A 368 -21.27 0.04 22.47
CA PRO A 368 -21.65 -0.68 23.68
C PRO A 368 -21.97 -2.15 23.38
N LYS A 369 -21.77 -3.01 24.36
CA LYS A 369 -22.24 -4.39 24.27
C LYS A 369 -23.78 -4.38 24.24
N PRO A 370 -24.42 -5.18 23.36
CA PRO A 370 -25.85 -5.34 23.35
C PRO A 370 -26.37 -5.82 24.71
N LEU A 371 -27.36 -5.14 25.27
CA LEU A 371 -28.00 -5.56 26.53
C LEU A 371 -28.88 -6.79 26.37
N LEU A 372 -29.39 -7.01 25.15
CA LEU A 372 -30.17 -8.19 24.79
C LEU A 372 -29.61 -8.88 23.56
N THR A 373 -29.74 -10.19 23.54
CA THR A 373 -29.37 -11.08 22.45
C THR A 373 -30.60 -11.75 21.80
N GLY A 374 -30.42 -12.44 20.68
CA GLY A 374 -31.48 -13.23 20.07
C GLY A 374 -32.05 -14.31 21.02
N HIS A 375 -31.20 -14.88 21.88
CA HIS A 375 -31.65 -15.84 22.90
C HIS A 375 -32.60 -15.23 23.91
N ASP A 376 -32.35 -14.01 24.35
CA ASP A 376 -33.25 -13.29 25.27
C ASP A 376 -34.62 -13.03 24.67
N LEU A 377 -34.67 -12.67 23.36
CA LEU A 377 -35.93 -12.50 22.65
C LEU A 377 -36.68 -13.83 22.45
N GLN A 378 -35.98 -14.93 22.23
CA GLN A 378 -36.60 -16.28 22.17
C GLN A 378 -37.25 -16.67 23.49
N GLN A 379 -36.62 -16.36 24.62
CA GLN A 379 -37.20 -16.57 25.94
C GLN A 379 -38.46 -15.72 26.16
N LEU A 380 -38.61 -14.59 25.46
CA LEU A 380 -39.81 -13.77 25.44
C LEU A 380 -40.88 -14.25 24.41
N GLY A 381 -40.59 -15.31 23.66
CA GLY A 381 -41.52 -15.90 22.67
C GLY A 381 -41.27 -15.47 21.21
N ALA A 382 -40.20 -14.70 20.91
CA ALA A 382 -39.90 -14.36 19.55
C ALA A 382 -39.43 -15.58 18.74
N GLN A 383 -39.91 -15.71 17.51
CA GLN A 383 -39.46 -16.73 16.59
C GLN A 383 -38.17 -16.31 15.87
N PRO A 384 -37.20 -17.21 15.65
CA PRO A 384 -36.01 -16.92 14.84
C PRO A 384 -36.43 -16.50 13.43
N GLY A 385 -35.88 -15.36 12.96
CA GLY A 385 -36.17 -14.87 11.63
C GLY A 385 -35.92 -13.36 11.45
N PRO A 386 -36.28 -12.81 10.30
CA PRO A 386 -36.04 -11.38 9.99
C PRO A 386 -36.68 -10.40 10.99
N GLU A 387 -37.85 -10.76 11.56
CA GLU A 387 -38.54 -9.96 12.58
C GLU A 387 -37.70 -9.79 13.84
N MET A 388 -37.14 -10.89 14.37
CA MET A 388 -36.26 -10.84 15.53
C MET A 388 -35.02 -9.96 15.25
N GLY A 389 -34.46 -10.02 14.05
CA GLY A 389 -33.38 -9.14 13.62
C GLY A 389 -33.78 -7.65 13.66
N ARG A 390 -34.99 -7.32 13.19
CA ARG A 390 -35.51 -5.94 13.24
C ARG A 390 -35.67 -5.44 14.69
N ILE A 391 -36.21 -6.28 15.58
CA ILE A 391 -36.38 -5.95 16.99
C ILE A 391 -35.01 -5.72 17.66
N LEU A 392 -34.03 -6.59 17.45
CA LEU A 392 -32.67 -6.41 18.00
C LEU A 392 -32.02 -5.14 17.47
N HIS A 393 -32.20 -4.83 16.19
CA HIS A 393 -31.68 -3.60 15.60
C HIS A 393 -32.31 -2.36 16.23
N GLN A 394 -33.64 -2.34 16.42
CA GLN A 394 -34.37 -1.25 17.06
C GLN A 394 -33.94 -1.08 18.53
N LEU A 395 -33.82 -2.18 19.29
CA LEU A 395 -33.35 -2.13 20.67
C LEU A 395 -31.93 -1.59 20.77
N MET A 396 -31.05 -1.98 19.84
CA MET A 396 -29.69 -1.44 19.79
C MET A 396 -29.68 0.05 19.46
N ASP A 397 -30.51 0.54 18.56
CA ASP A 397 -30.65 1.96 18.27
C ASP A 397 -31.13 2.73 19.50
N GLU A 398 -32.14 2.23 20.20
CA GLU A 398 -32.66 2.84 21.42
C GLU A 398 -31.65 2.83 22.58
N GLN A 399 -30.81 1.77 22.67
CA GLN A 399 -29.66 1.71 23.61
C GLN A 399 -28.60 2.75 23.25
N LEU A 400 -28.23 2.89 21.99
CA LEU A 400 -27.27 3.90 21.52
C LEU A 400 -27.76 5.32 21.76
N GLU A 401 -29.09 5.56 21.73
CA GLU A 401 -29.75 6.82 22.05
C GLU A 401 -29.91 7.07 23.56
N GLY A 402 -29.49 6.11 24.41
CA GLY A 402 -29.54 6.22 25.85
C GLY A 402 -30.95 6.12 26.46
N LYS A 403 -31.93 5.55 25.72
CA LYS A 403 -33.29 5.37 26.22
C LYS A 403 -33.40 4.39 27.38
N PHE A 404 -32.42 3.48 27.46
CA PHE A 404 -32.19 2.56 28.59
C PHE A 404 -30.74 2.20 28.68
N THR A 405 -30.27 1.92 29.88
CA THR A 405 -28.85 1.62 30.17
C THR A 405 -28.64 0.28 30.85
N ASP A 406 -29.74 -0.39 31.25
CA ASP A 406 -29.69 -1.68 31.91
C ASP A 406 -30.56 -2.74 31.21
N ARG A 407 -30.28 -4.01 31.53
CA ARG A 407 -30.95 -5.15 30.91
C ARG A 407 -32.43 -5.25 31.27
N ALA A 408 -32.85 -4.82 32.48
CA ALA A 408 -34.24 -4.91 32.89
C ALA A 408 -35.13 -3.96 32.08
N ALA A 409 -34.71 -2.70 31.92
CA ALA A 409 -35.37 -1.74 31.05
C ALA A 409 -35.41 -2.18 29.59
N ALA A 410 -34.30 -2.77 29.07
CA ALA A 410 -34.25 -3.32 27.74
C ALA A 410 -35.27 -4.48 27.54
N LEU A 411 -35.42 -5.36 28.54
CA LEU A 411 -36.42 -6.46 28.49
C LEU A 411 -37.87 -5.93 28.53
N ALA A 412 -38.14 -4.92 29.33
CA ALA A 412 -39.44 -4.28 29.33
C ALA A 412 -39.78 -3.68 27.97
N ARG A 413 -38.82 -2.97 27.36
CA ARG A 413 -38.97 -2.41 26.03
C ARG A 413 -39.16 -3.45 24.93
N ALA A 414 -38.41 -4.57 24.99
CA ALA A 414 -38.57 -5.68 24.07
C ALA A 414 -40.02 -6.25 24.09
N ARG A 415 -40.61 -6.41 25.30
CA ARG A 415 -42.01 -6.87 25.44
C ARG A 415 -43.02 -5.90 24.84
N GLU A 416 -42.75 -4.60 24.90
CA GLU A 416 -43.62 -3.59 24.27
C GLU A 416 -43.58 -3.67 22.75
N ILE A 417 -42.39 -3.85 22.17
CA ILE A 417 -42.20 -3.95 20.70
C ILE A 417 -42.80 -5.24 20.15
N MET A 418 -42.81 -6.32 20.93
CA MET A 418 -43.32 -7.63 20.54
C MET A 418 -44.87 -7.79 20.68
N ARG A 419 -45.54 -6.82 21.31
CA ARG A 419 -47.00 -6.77 21.38
C ARG A 419 -47.62 -6.21 20.11
#